data_75a57b62eb8f958567f8691adcd8ff9b
#
_entry.id   75a57b62eb8f958567f8691adcd8ff9b
#
_cell.length_a   1.000
_cell.length_b   1.000
_cell.length_c   1.000
_cell.angle_alpha   90.00
_cell.angle_beta   90.00
_cell.angle_gamma   90.00
#
_symmetry.space_group_name_H-M   'P 1'
#
loop_
_entity.id
_entity.type
_entity.pdbx_description
1 polymer ?
#
loop_
_entity_poly.entity_id
_entity_poly.type
_entity_poly.pdbx_seq_one_letter_code
_entity_poly.pdbx_strand_id
1 'polypeptide(L)'
;MSTNFPNLLKPLDLGFTTLKNRALMGSMHTNLEETKDWNRVAEFYATRARGDVALMVTGGIAPNTEGGVFPGAAGLFDADDVANHKIVTDRVHGSDGKIAMQILHAGRYAYGPNCVAPSPIKSPIS
;
A
#
# COMPACT_ATOMS: atom_id res chain seq x y z
N MET A 1 24.77 10.81 -14.28
CA MET A 1 24.24 10.01 -13.16
C MET A 1 25.12 10.25 -11.95
N SER A 2 24.53 10.49 -10.78
CA SER A 2 25.30 10.71 -9.55
C SER A 2 26.12 9.45 -9.25
N THR A 3 27.45 9.60 -9.07
CA THR A 3 28.35 8.51 -8.65
C THR A 3 28.23 8.23 -7.16
N ASN A 4 27.39 9.00 -6.45
CA ASN A 4 27.13 8.82 -5.03
C ASN A 4 26.17 7.63 -4.83
N PHE A 5 26.42 6.81 -3.81
CA PHE A 5 25.59 5.66 -3.43
C PHE A 5 25.48 4.55 -4.50
N PRO A 6 26.59 4.06 -5.09
CA PRO A 6 26.54 3.10 -6.20
C PRO A 6 25.85 1.78 -5.82
N ASN A 7 25.92 1.34 -4.57
CA ASN A 7 25.27 0.12 -4.11
C ASN A 7 23.77 0.26 -3.93
N LEU A 8 23.30 1.43 -3.49
CA LEU A 8 21.87 1.74 -3.36
C LEU A 8 21.19 1.87 -4.73
N LEU A 9 21.88 2.54 -5.66
CA LEU A 9 21.34 2.84 -6.98
C LEU A 9 21.55 1.72 -8.01
N LYS A 10 22.22 0.63 -7.63
CA LYS A 10 22.40 -0.53 -8.49
C LYS A 10 21.08 -1.26 -8.66
N PRO A 11 20.71 -1.68 -9.89
CA PRO A 11 19.54 -2.52 -10.12
C PRO A 11 19.56 -3.79 -9.27
N LEU A 12 18.37 -4.27 -8.91
CA LEU A 12 18.18 -5.51 -8.17
C LEU A 12 17.30 -6.46 -8.95
N ASP A 13 17.87 -7.59 -9.35
CA ASP A 13 17.15 -8.68 -9.99
C ASP A 13 16.46 -9.53 -8.90
N LEU A 14 15.14 -9.69 -9.03
CA LEU A 14 14.30 -10.54 -8.16
C LEU A 14 13.96 -11.89 -8.81
N GLY A 15 14.55 -12.18 -9.98
CA GLY A 15 14.31 -13.40 -10.77
C GLY A 15 13.12 -13.29 -11.72
N PHE A 16 11.99 -12.74 -11.28
CA PHE A 16 10.79 -12.53 -12.10
C PHE A 16 10.62 -11.08 -12.57
N THR A 17 11.34 -10.14 -11.98
CA THR A 17 11.37 -8.73 -12.37
C THR A 17 12.64 -8.08 -11.85
N THR A 18 13.06 -6.98 -12.49
CA THR A 18 14.20 -6.18 -12.04
C THR A 18 13.70 -4.85 -11.49
N LEU A 19 14.16 -4.50 -10.30
CA LEU A 19 14.00 -3.17 -9.72
C LEU A 19 15.10 -2.24 -10.22
N LYS A 20 14.75 -0.99 -10.55
CA LYS A 20 15.70 -0.01 -11.09
C LYS A 20 16.79 0.42 -10.09
N ASN A 21 16.53 0.23 -8.79
CA ASN A 21 17.49 0.44 -7.70
C ASN A 21 17.01 -0.32 -6.45
N ARG A 22 17.62 -0.08 -5.29
CA ARG A 22 17.33 -0.79 -4.03
C ARG A 22 16.57 0.07 -3.02
N ALA A 23 15.98 1.19 -3.46
CA ALA A 23 15.13 2.01 -2.61
C ALA A 23 13.70 1.46 -2.64
N LEU A 24 13.19 1.08 -1.47
CA LEU A 24 11.83 0.60 -1.28
C LEU A 24 11.09 1.52 -0.31
N MET A 25 9.90 1.96 -0.70
CA MET A 25 8.96 2.61 0.22
C MET A 25 8.13 1.54 0.92
N GLY A 26 8.37 1.37 2.21
CA GLY A 26 7.59 0.46 3.06
C GLY A 26 6.14 0.90 3.20
N SER A 27 5.29 -0.05 3.64
CA SER A 27 3.88 0.22 3.89
C SER A 27 3.69 1.27 4.99
N MET A 28 2.80 2.22 4.74
CA MET A 28 2.30 3.14 5.75
C MET A 28 0.92 3.66 5.36
N HIS A 29 0.05 3.89 6.33
CA HIS A 29 -1.23 4.59 6.11
C HIS A 29 -0.95 6.05 5.78
N THR A 30 -1.52 6.51 4.66
CA THR A 30 -1.37 7.90 4.21
C THR A 30 -2.52 8.79 4.68
N ASN A 31 -3.62 8.20 5.11
CA ASN A 31 -4.92 8.83 5.39
C ASN A 31 -5.53 9.55 4.16
N LEU A 32 -5.02 9.27 2.97
CA LEU A 32 -5.58 9.79 1.73
C LEU A 32 -6.68 8.87 1.19
N GLU A 33 -6.57 7.58 1.46
CA GLU A 33 -7.51 6.55 1.03
C GLU A 33 -8.91 6.80 1.63
N GLU A 34 -8.97 7.29 2.86
CA GLU A 34 -10.21 7.61 3.59
C GLU A 34 -10.94 8.83 2.99
N THR A 35 -10.23 9.70 2.27
CA THR A 35 -10.86 10.83 1.56
C THR A 35 -11.64 10.38 0.33
N LYS A 36 -11.43 9.13 -0.12
CA LYS A 36 -11.98 8.56 -1.37
C LYS A 36 -11.58 9.33 -2.63
N ASP A 37 -10.61 10.21 -2.55
CA ASP A 37 -9.98 10.87 -3.69
C ASP A 37 -8.84 10.00 -4.22
N TRP A 38 -9.18 9.00 -4.99
CA TRP A 38 -8.23 8.02 -5.54
C TRP A 38 -7.24 8.64 -6.53
N ASN A 39 -7.58 9.77 -7.15
CA ASN A 39 -6.62 10.52 -7.97
C ASN A 39 -5.51 11.13 -7.11
N ARG A 40 -5.85 11.61 -5.92
CA ARG A 40 -4.88 12.13 -4.96
C ARG A 40 -4.00 11.02 -4.39
N VAL A 41 -4.58 9.87 -4.08
CA VAL A 41 -3.81 8.66 -3.68
C VAL A 41 -2.84 8.27 -4.79
N ALA A 42 -3.31 8.20 -6.04
CA ALA A 42 -2.49 7.85 -7.19
C ALA A 42 -1.34 8.83 -7.39
N GLU A 43 -1.59 10.13 -7.26
CA GLU A 43 -0.55 11.16 -7.40
C GLU A 43 0.49 11.09 -6.28
N PHE A 44 0.07 10.76 -5.06
CA PHE A 44 0.99 10.52 -3.93
C PHE A 44 2.04 9.46 -4.26
N TYR A 45 1.61 8.31 -4.80
CA TYR A 45 2.52 7.23 -5.17
C TYR A 45 3.30 7.55 -6.46
N ALA A 46 2.65 8.13 -7.47
CA ALA A 46 3.29 8.47 -8.74
C ALA A 46 4.41 9.50 -8.56
N THR A 47 4.25 10.47 -7.66
CA THR A 47 5.31 11.44 -7.34
C THR A 47 6.57 10.74 -6.84
N ARG A 48 6.43 9.71 -6.04
CA ARG A 48 7.55 8.91 -5.54
C ARG A 48 8.16 8.02 -6.61
N ALA A 49 7.33 7.47 -7.50
CA ALA A 49 7.81 6.74 -8.66
C ALA A 49 8.68 7.61 -9.58
N ARG A 50 8.23 8.86 -9.84
CA ARG A 50 9.02 9.86 -10.59
C ARG A 50 10.29 10.30 -9.83
N GLY A 51 10.30 10.19 -8.52
CA GLY A 51 11.48 10.39 -7.66
C GLY A 51 12.37 9.15 -7.52
N ASP A 52 12.21 8.18 -8.42
CA ASP A 52 13.04 6.97 -8.54
C ASP A 52 12.93 5.96 -7.39
N VAL A 53 11.86 5.97 -6.59
CA VAL A 53 11.57 4.83 -5.71
C VAL A 53 11.29 3.59 -6.58
N ALA A 54 12.06 2.52 -6.36
CA ALA A 54 12.01 1.34 -7.24
C ALA A 54 10.78 0.46 -6.99
N LEU A 55 10.35 0.34 -5.74
CA LEU A 55 9.16 -0.40 -5.34
C LEU A 55 8.48 0.30 -4.18
N MET A 56 7.17 0.41 -4.23
CA MET A 56 6.35 0.94 -3.14
C MET A 56 5.39 -0.12 -2.64
N VAL A 57 5.07 -0.10 -1.34
CA VAL A 57 4.03 -0.93 -0.75
C VAL A 57 2.96 0.01 -0.19
N THR A 58 1.69 -0.25 -0.51
CA THR A 58 0.57 0.57 -0.03
C THR A 58 0.43 0.48 1.48
N GLY A 59 -0.32 1.40 2.08
CA GLY A 59 -0.91 1.19 3.39
C GLY A 59 -1.77 -0.08 3.42
N GLY A 60 -2.13 -0.55 4.60
CA GLY A 60 -2.93 -1.75 4.76
C GLY A 60 -4.32 -1.61 4.17
N ILE A 61 -4.71 -2.52 3.29
CA ILE A 61 -6.00 -2.59 2.62
C ILE A 61 -6.75 -3.79 3.15
N ALA A 62 -7.94 -3.58 3.70
CA ALA A 62 -8.72 -4.64 4.31
C ALA A 62 -9.29 -5.61 3.27
N PRO A 63 -9.19 -6.94 3.48
CA PRO A 63 -9.77 -7.93 2.57
C PRO A 63 -11.28 -8.09 2.74
N ASN A 64 -11.84 -7.66 3.87
CA ASN A 64 -13.26 -7.67 4.20
C ASN A 64 -13.55 -6.56 5.22
N THR A 65 -14.83 -6.31 5.50
CA THR A 65 -15.28 -5.23 6.39
C THR A 65 -14.73 -5.39 7.81
N GLU A 66 -14.67 -6.62 8.34
CA GLU A 66 -14.18 -6.92 9.69
C GLU A 66 -12.65 -6.76 9.80
N GLY A 67 -11.95 -6.84 8.66
CA GLY A 67 -10.50 -6.68 8.59
C GLY A 67 -10.02 -5.24 8.69
N GLY A 68 -10.92 -4.26 8.56
CA GLY A 68 -10.58 -2.85 8.66
C GLY A 68 -10.03 -2.46 10.03
N VAL A 69 -9.02 -1.60 10.06
CA VAL A 69 -8.44 -1.10 11.33
C VAL A 69 -9.46 -0.25 12.09
N PHE A 70 -10.28 0.52 11.38
CA PHE A 70 -11.33 1.37 11.92
C PHE A 70 -12.51 1.42 10.92
N PRO A 71 -13.71 1.86 11.36
CA PRO A 71 -14.84 2.00 10.46
C PRO A 71 -14.54 2.96 9.29
N GLY A 72 -14.73 2.50 8.06
CA GLY A 72 -14.43 3.27 6.85
C GLY A 72 -12.98 3.18 6.36
N ALA A 73 -12.14 2.33 6.97
CA ALA A 73 -10.81 2.04 6.44
C ALA A 73 -10.90 1.51 5.01
N ALA A 74 -9.87 1.84 4.22
CA ALA A 74 -9.80 1.40 2.82
C ALA A 74 -9.74 -0.14 2.73
N GLY A 75 -10.48 -0.68 1.79
CA GLY A 75 -10.59 -2.12 1.55
C GLY A 75 -10.55 -2.48 0.07
N LEU A 76 -10.68 -3.76 -0.18
CA LEU A 76 -10.84 -4.35 -1.50
C LEU A 76 -12.01 -5.35 -1.41
N PHE A 77 -13.25 -4.85 -1.45
CA PHE A 77 -14.46 -5.62 -1.16
C PHE A 77 -15.27 -5.93 -2.41
N ASP A 78 -15.22 -5.07 -3.42
CA ASP A 78 -16.05 -5.14 -4.61
C ASP A 78 -15.35 -4.61 -5.88
N ALA A 79 -16.10 -4.56 -6.97
CA ALA A 79 -15.59 -4.11 -8.28
C ALA A 79 -15.22 -2.61 -8.30
N ASP A 80 -15.90 -1.78 -7.51
CA ASP A 80 -15.61 -0.35 -7.43
C ASP A 80 -14.30 -0.11 -6.71
N ASP A 81 -14.02 -0.87 -5.66
CA ASP A 81 -12.73 -0.85 -4.99
C ASP A 81 -11.60 -1.29 -5.94
N VAL A 82 -11.82 -2.35 -6.73
CA VAL A 82 -10.86 -2.77 -7.76
C VAL A 82 -10.58 -1.64 -8.75
N ALA A 83 -11.63 -0.96 -9.23
CA ALA A 83 -11.48 0.15 -10.16
C ALA A 83 -10.69 1.32 -9.53
N ASN A 84 -10.95 1.62 -8.26
CA ASN A 84 -10.26 2.65 -7.50
C ASN A 84 -8.77 2.33 -7.34
N HIS A 85 -8.43 1.13 -6.90
CA HIS A 85 -7.04 0.70 -6.79
C HIS A 85 -6.32 0.67 -8.15
N LYS A 86 -7.07 0.37 -9.23
CA LYS A 86 -6.52 0.41 -10.58
C LYS A 86 -6.08 1.81 -11.00
N ILE A 87 -6.78 2.88 -10.60
CA ILE A 87 -6.34 4.27 -10.84
C ILE A 87 -4.92 4.48 -10.27
N VAL A 88 -4.65 3.93 -9.08
CA VAL A 88 -3.35 4.05 -8.42
C VAL A 88 -2.27 3.28 -9.20
N THR A 89 -2.53 2.00 -9.51
CA THR A 89 -1.56 1.15 -10.20
C THR A 89 -1.24 1.68 -11.60
N ASP A 90 -2.24 2.11 -12.37
CA ASP A 90 -2.06 2.66 -13.71
C ASP A 90 -1.20 3.94 -13.67
N ARG A 91 -1.45 4.83 -12.71
CA ARG A 91 -0.68 6.07 -12.55
C ARG A 91 0.78 5.80 -12.15
N VAL A 92 1.01 4.84 -11.26
CA VAL A 92 2.35 4.43 -10.84
C VAL A 92 3.12 3.77 -11.99
N HIS A 93 2.48 2.82 -12.69
CA HIS A 93 3.10 2.16 -13.84
C HIS A 93 3.41 3.14 -14.97
N GLY A 94 2.50 4.09 -15.24
CA GLY A 94 2.73 5.17 -16.20
C GLY A 94 3.87 6.13 -15.80
N SER A 95 4.31 6.08 -14.55
CA SER A 95 5.46 6.83 -14.01
C SER A 95 6.72 5.96 -13.84
N ASP A 96 6.81 4.82 -14.53
CA ASP A 96 7.91 3.85 -14.45
C ASP A 96 8.18 3.33 -13.02
N GLY A 97 7.13 3.24 -12.20
CA GLY A 97 7.19 2.70 -10.84
C GLY A 97 6.61 1.29 -10.74
N LYS A 98 6.94 0.62 -9.66
CA LYS A 98 6.32 -0.64 -9.24
C LYS A 98 5.65 -0.46 -7.89
N ILE A 99 4.47 -1.06 -7.72
CA ILE A 99 3.70 -0.97 -6.49
C ILE A 99 3.09 -2.32 -6.13
N ALA A 100 3.12 -2.65 -4.86
CA ALA A 100 2.47 -3.83 -4.28
C ALA A 100 1.42 -3.39 -3.26
N MET A 101 0.29 -4.08 -3.20
CA MET A 101 -0.73 -3.85 -2.18
C MET A 101 -0.40 -4.65 -0.93
N GLN A 102 -0.40 -4.01 0.24
CA GLN A 102 -0.42 -4.73 1.50
C GLN A 102 -1.86 -5.10 1.84
N ILE A 103 -2.17 -6.39 1.83
CA ILE A 103 -3.45 -6.89 2.35
C ILE A 103 -3.31 -7.03 3.86
N LEU A 104 -4.17 -6.32 4.61
CA LEU A 104 -4.09 -6.24 6.06
C LEU A 104 -5.44 -6.53 6.69
N HIS A 105 -5.47 -7.50 7.60
CA HIS A 105 -6.61 -7.78 8.48
C HIS A 105 -6.22 -7.42 9.91
N ALA A 106 -6.90 -6.43 10.50
CA ALA A 106 -6.54 -5.90 11.82
C ALA A 106 -6.78 -6.89 12.97
N GLY A 107 -7.70 -7.86 12.78
CA GLY A 107 -7.99 -8.86 13.79
C GLY A 107 -8.43 -8.23 15.12
N ARG A 108 -7.88 -8.72 16.23
CA ARG A 108 -8.19 -8.20 17.58
C ARG A 108 -7.74 -6.75 17.83
N TYR A 109 -6.93 -6.18 16.91
CA TYR A 109 -6.47 -4.79 17.01
C TYR A 109 -7.36 -3.80 16.25
N ALA A 110 -8.47 -4.29 15.67
CA ALA A 110 -9.46 -3.42 15.04
C ALA A 110 -10.18 -2.54 16.08
N TYR A 111 -10.39 -1.29 15.71
CA TYR A 111 -11.16 -0.32 16.50
C TYR A 111 -12.65 -0.25 16.09
N GLY A 112 -13.11 -1.26 15.37
CA GLY A 112 -14.50 -1.38 14.94
C GLY A 112 -15.37 -2.17 15.92
N PRO A 113 -16.71 -2.08 15.79
CA PRO A 113 -17.64 -2.79 16.66
C PRO A 113 -17.65 -4.31 16.42
N ASN A 114 -17.21 -4.76 15.27
CA ASN A 114 -17.21 -6.16 14.84
C ASN A 114 -15.78 -6.73 14.80
N CYS A 115 -15.05 -6.58 15.90
CA CYS A 115 -13.70 -7.15 16.01
C CYS A 115 -13.76 -8.68 15.99
N VAL A 116 -12.99 -9.30 15.07
CA VAL A 116 -12.89 -10.76 14.95
C VAL A 116 -11.45 -11.22 15.13
N ALA A 117 -11.28 -12.38 15.75
CA ALA A 117 -9.97 -12.98 15.97
C ALA A 117 -10.10 -14.51 16.09
N PRO A 118 -9.01 -15.28 15.87
CA PRO A 118 -9.05 -16.74 16.03
C PRO A 118 -9.41 -17.21 17.43
N SER A 119 -9.18 -16.39 18.45
CA SER A 119 -9.50 -16.66 19.85
C SER A 119 -10.15 -15.45 20.51
N PRO A 120 -11.12 -15.64 21.44
CA PRO A 120 -11.81 -14.55 22.12
C PRO A 120 -10.95 -13.93 23.24
N ILE A 121 -9.71 -13.62 22.93
CA ILE A 121 -8.76 -13.01 23.87
C ILE A 121 -8.70 -11.52 23.53
N LYS A 122 -9.03 -10.67 24.51
CA LYS A 122 -8.95 -9.21 24.35
C LYS A 122 -7.52 -8.78 24.04
N SER A 123 -7.40 -7.78 23.15
CA SER A 123 -6.11 -7.13 22.91
C SER A 123 -5.62 -6.45 24.18
N PRO A 124 -4.31 -6.51 24.50
CA PRO A 124 -3.76 -5.81 25.67
C PRO A 124 -3.66 -4.28 25.47
N ILE A 125 -3.85 -3.80 24.24
CA ILE A 125 -3.65 -2.39 23.89
C ILE A 125 -4.92 -1.69 23.38
N SER A 126 -6.06 -2.39 23.37
CA SER A 126 -7.35 -1.84 22.89
C SER A 126 -8.53 -2.25 23.76
#